data_bdb1da5e864cc3b1f045963e49b75a02
#
_entry.id   bdb1da5e864cc3b1f045963e49b75a02
#
_cell.length_a   1.000
_cell.length_b   1.000
_cell.length_c   1.000
_cell.angle_alpha   90.00
_cell.angle_beta   90.00
_cell.angle_gamma   90.00
#
_symmetry.space_group_name_H-M   'P 1'
#
loop_
_entity.id
_entity.type
_entity.pdbx_description
1 polymer ?
#
loop_
_entity_poly.entity_id
_entity_poly.type
_entity_poly.pdbx_seq_one_letter_code
_entity_poly.pdbx_strand_id
1 'polypeptide(L)'
;MLRLILFCLSIIPLCAKGQAQTVVFKALPEGINTLGDEELGRWNMDGKSMVYTSLTKEKVGLNIARFDDAGRMISVEAFPFDAIYNGGGHTLSPDGKNLVFTLCGRKGGFGDCDLYMAEFKEGRWTAPINMGVEVNSASWESQPVFGLDGQTLFFASTRPGGLGGSDIWVTRRSLTGHWSTPANAGAGINTVNNEGSPYIHFDGRTLYFMRDGKTGMGGYDLYISQLGIDDQWRTAENMGNGINSAADEGGLAIHPDGKTAVITRFTTDRQNDLFQFQLPEKFRAAPLQALNVVVKDKQTLKPVRARLEIYQVEAFDTTRLSQWADDQGKIATPLLKNKSYGVIAEAEGYLAYSANLPGDNAAVRSLEIKMIPLASAKGQVIVMQNVFFETGSAALLPGSIPELKKLVLTLKSNPNMKIEITGHTDNVGTDDTNMTLSRSEERRVGKEC
;
A
#
# COMPACT_ATOMS: atom_id res chain seq x y z
N MET A 1 28.84 48.76 -54.56
CA MET A 1 29.08 47.43 -53.91
C MET A 1 28.96 47.60 -52.42
N LEU A 2 27.81 47.29 -51.89
CA LEU A 2 27.53 47.39 -50.46
C LEU A 2 27.63 45.95 -49.82
N ARG A 3 28.62 45.72 -48.97
CA ARG A 3 28.75 44.45 -48.25
C ARG A 3 27.93 44.53 -46.98
N LEU A 4 26.89 43.66 -46.91
CA LEU A 4 26.07 43.41 -45.74
C LEU A 4 26.82 42.41 -44.85
N ILE A 5 27.19 42.82 -43.63
CA ILE A 5 27.76 41.93 -42.62
C ILE A 5 26.60 41.44 -41.74
N LEU A 6 26.27 40.15 -41.88
CA LEU A 6 25.29 39.48 -41.02
C LEU A 6 25.99 39.07 -39.68
N PHE A 7 25.59 39.68 -38.58
CA PHE A 7 25.96 39.23 -37.24
C PHE A 7 25.02 38.07 -36.84
N CYS A 8 25.53 36.85 -36.80
CA CYS A 8 24.85 35.75 -36.16
C CYS A 8 25.02 35.90 -34.65
N LEU A 9 23.95 36.35 -33.96
CA LEU A 9 23.83 36.19 -32.49
C LEU A 9 23.51 34.72 -32.19
N SER A 10 24.52 33.98 -31.72
CA SER A 10 24.33 32.69 -31.11
C SER A 10 23.67 32.87 -29.71
N ILE A 11 22.38 32.56 -29.63
CA ILE A 11 21.69 32.45 -28.34
C ILE A 11 22.19 31.15 -27.67
N ILE A 12 23.09 31.29 -26.73
CA ILE A 12 23.46 30.21 -25.80
C ILE A 12 22.28 30.04 -24.86
N PRO A 13 21.60 28.88 -24.81
CA PRO A 13 20.59 28.67 -23.81
C PRO A 13 21.27 28.69 -22.45
N LEU A 14 20.92 29.66 -21.61
CA LEU A 14 21.25 29.68 -20.20
C LEU A 14 20.58 28.43 -19.59
N CYS A 15 21.37 27.39 -19.37
CA CYS A 15 20.93 26.25 -18.61
C CYS A 15 20.67 26.78 -17.17
N ALA A 16 19.42 27.02 -16.84
CA ALA A 16 19.01 27.35 -15.47
C ALA A 16 19.45 26.16 -14.61
N LYS A 17 20.55 26.34 -13.86
CA LYS A 17 20.89 25.44 -12.76
C LYS A 17 19.70 25.51 -11.80
N GLY A 18 18.88 24.47 -11.79
CA GLY A 18 17.82 24.34 -10.83
C GLY A 18 18.42 24.57 -9.44
N GLN A 19 17.97 25.61 -8.74
CA GLN A 19 18.35 25.80 -7.35
C GLN A 19 17.92 24.55 -6.60
N ALA A 20 18.86 23.85 -5.97
CA ALA A 20 18.56 22.73 -5.08
C ALA A 20 17.57 23.24 -4.04
N GLN A 21 16.36 22.70 -4.07
CA GLN A 21 15.32 23.06 -3.11
C GLN A 21 15.84 22.68 -1.72
N THR A 22 16.09 23.65 -0.86
CA THR A 22 16.54 23.39 0.52
C THR A 22 15.43 22.67 1.26
N VAL A 23 15.69 21.44 1.69
CA VAL A 23 14.78 20.67 2.53
C VAL A 23 14.85 21.18 3.95
N VAL A 24 13.73 21.56 4.52
CA VAL A 24 13.63 22.04 5.91
C VAL A 24 13.01 20.93 6.75
N PHE A 25 13.78 20.42 7.69
CA PHE A 25 13.31 19.45 8.67
C PHE A 25 12.72 20.16 9.88
N LYS A 26 11.55 19.71 10.28
CA LYS A 26 10.87 20.18 11.48
C LYS A 26 10.71 19.00 12.44
N ALA A 27 11.28 19.11 13.64
CA ALA A 27 11.08 18.13 14.70
C ALA A 27 9.57 17.98 14.98
N LEU A 28 9.12 16.74 15.20
CA LEU A 28 7.76 16.51 15.68
C LEU A 28 7.60 17.09 17.10
N PRO A 29 6.35 17.37 17.54
CA PRO A 29 6.10 18.02 18.85
C PRO A 29 6.68 17.23 20.03
N GLU A 30 6.99 17.93 21.13
CA GLU A 30 7.50 17.37 22.39
C GLU A 30 6.69 16.19 22.93
N GLY A 31 5.41 16.09 22.66
CA GLY A 31 4.61 14.93 23.08
C GLY A 31 4.97 13.64 22.31
N ILE A 32 5.61 13.75 21.13
CA ILE A 32 6.12 12.63 20.35
C ILE A 32 7.60 12.46 20.64
N ASN A 33 8.43 13.47 20.34
CA ASN A 33 9.85 13.47 20.70
C ASN A 33 9.99 13.75 22.19
N THR A 34 10.63 12.84 22.90
CA THR A 34 10.80 12.90 24.36
C THR A 34 12.30 12.97 24.73
N LEU A 35 12.67 12.59 25.94
CA LEU A 35 14.06 12.40 26.36
C LEU A 35 14.60 10.99 26.01
N GLY A 36 13.80 10.16 25.35
CA GLY A 36 14.17 8.86 24.83
C GLY A 36 14.50 8.91 23.35
N ASP A 37 14.66 7.76 22.73
CA ASP A 37 14.76 7.62 21.29
C ASP A 37 13.39 7.36 20.71
N GLU A 38 12.99 8.09 19.68
CA GLU A 38 11.80 7.87 18.92
C GLU A 38 12.13 7.48 17.47
N GLU A 39 11.58 6.36 17.04
CA GLU A 39 11.96 5.75 15.76
C GLU A 39 10.76 5.23 14.99
N LEU A 40 10.97 5.06 13.67
CA LEU A 40 10.07 4.31 12.78
C LEU A 40 8.62 4.79 12.82
N GLY A 41 8.41 6.10 12.75
CA GLY A 41 7.06 6.66 12.60
C GLY A 41 6.36 6.12 11.36
N ARG A 42 5.20 5.47 11.52
CA ARG A 42 4.41 4.88 10.45
C ARG A 42 3.02 5.48 10.43
N TRP A 43 2.69 6.19 9.36
CA TRP A 43 1.35 6.74 9.17
C TRP A 43 0.33 5.65 8.92
N ASN A 44 -0.81 5.75 9.57
CA ASN A 44 -1.98 4.97 9.21
C ASN A 44 -2.63 5.56 7.95
N MET A 45 -3.47 4.76 7.31
CA MET A 45 -4.15 5.11 6.06
C MET A 45 -5.09 6.31 6.18
N ASP A 46 -5.53 6.62 7.39
CA ASP A 46 -6.39 7.77 7.66
C ASP A 46 -5.65 9.13 7.55
N GLY A 47 -4.31 9.12 7.53
CA GLY A 47 -3.48 10.32 7.58
C GLY A 47 -3.63 11.13 8.88
N LYS A 48 -4.35 10.61 9.87
CA LYS A 48 -4.65 11.27 11.15
C LYS A 48 -4.02 10.58 12.34
N SER A 49 -3.38 9.46 12.13
CA SER A 49 -2.68 8.75 13.18
C SER A 49 -1.36 8.17 12.69
N MET A 50 -0.39 8.12 13.59
CA MET A 50 0.95 7.60 13.35
C MET A 50 1.35 6.69 14.51
N VAL A 51 1.77 5.47 14.21
CA VAL A 51 2.37 4.56 15.20
C VAL A 51 3.88 4.69 15.12
N TYR A 52 4.54 4.77 16.26
CA TYR A 52 5.99 4.89 16.34
C TYR A 52 6.54 4.15 17.56
N THR A 53 7.82 3.82 17.51
CA THR A 53 8.56 3.22 18.62
C THR A 53 9.14 4.31 19.51
N SER A 54 9.00 4.17 20.82
CA SER A 54 9.71 4.98 21.81
C SER A 54 10.55 4.08 22.70
N LEU A 55 11.84 4.44 22.83
CA LEU A 55 12.84 3.73 23.62
C LEU A 55 13.30 4.62 24.76
N THR A 56 12.86 4.34 25.96
CA THR A 56 13.34 5.01 27.17
C THR A 56 14.24 4.05 27.96
N LYS A 57 14.97 4.57 28.94
CA LYS A 57 15.79 3.73 29.84
C LYS A 57 14.99 2.65 30.59
N GLU A 58 13.69 2.87 30.73
CA GLU A 58 12.82 2.02 31.52
C GLU A 58 11.93 1.11 30.66
N LYS A 59 11.61 1.54 29.44
CA LYS A 59 10.63 0.84 28.60
C LYS A 59 10.86 1.08 27.12
N VAL A 60 10.72 0.03 26.34
CA VAL A 60 10.51 0.09 24.89
C VAL A 60 9.04 -0.16 24.63
N GLY A 61 8.41 0.67 23.81
CA GLY A 61 6.98 0.53 23.54
C GLY A 61 6.57 1.14 22.20
N LEU A 62 5.37 0.78 21.77
CA LEU A 62 4.70 1.41 20.67
C LEU A 62 3.77 2.50 21.20
N ASN A 63 3.74 3.64 20.52
CA ASN A 63 2.82 4.74 20.79
C ASN A 63 2.04 5.08 19.53
N ILE A 64 0.87 5.69 19.74
CA ILE A 64 0.05 6.24 18.67
C ILE A 64 -0.13 7.74 18.90
N ALA A 65 0.33 8.53 17.95
CA ALA A 65 0.06 9.97 17.88
C ALA A 65 -1.15 10.23 16.99
N ARG A 66 -2.06 11.09 17.44
CA ARG A 66 -3.26 11.49 16.68
C ARG A 66 -3.19 12.95 16.29
N PHE A 67 -3.68 13.25 15.11
CA PHE A 67 -3.63 14.58 14.50
C PHE A 67 -5.03 15.01 14.02
N ASP A 68 -5.28 16.31 14.04
CA ASP A 68 -6.49 16.90 13.45
C ASP A 68 -6.34 17.09 11.92
N ASP A 69 -7.41 17.58 11.28
CA ASP A 69 -7.42 17.84 9.83
C ASP A 69 -6.41 18.91 9.38
N ALA A 70 -5.89 19.71 10.30
CA ALA A 70 -4.85 20.70 10.06
C ALA A 70 -3.42 20.16 10.31
N GLY A 71 -3.30 18.87 10.63
CA GLY A 71 -2.02 18.20 10.96
C GLY A 71 -1.44 18.61 12.32
N ARG A 72 -2.26 19.14 13.24
CA ARG A 72 -1.84 19.47 14.60
C ARG A 72 -2.03 18.24 15.49
N MET A 73 -1.04 17.91 16.30
CA MET A 73 -1.13 16.82 17.27
C MET A 73 -2.26 17.08 18.28
N ILE A 74 -3.10 16.08 18.46
CA ILE A 74 -4.22 16.10 19.44
C ILE A 74 -3.83 15.34 20.70
N SER A 75 -3.30 14.14 20.55
CA SER A 75 -2.93 13.25 21.66
C SER A 75 -1.80 12.32 21.27
N VAL A 76 -1.11 11.82 22.29
CA VAL A 76 -0.21 10.67 22.23
C VAL A 76 -0.65 9.69 23.30
N GLU A 77 -0.79 8.44 22.91
CA GLU A 77 -1.25 7.36 23.78
C GLU A 77 -0.35 6.13 23.57
N ALA A 78 -0.19 5.30 24.60
CA ALA A 78 0.40 3.98 24.40
C ALA A 78 -0.45 3.20 23.39
N PHE A 79 0.18 2.55 22.41
CA PHE A 79 -0.53 1.68 21.50
C PHE A 79 -1.11 0.51 22.32
N PRO A 80 -2.38 0.14 22.13
CA PRO A 80 -3.09 -0.84 22.97
C PRO A 80 -2.62 -2.28 22.67
N PHE A 81 -1.36 -2.57 22.96
CA PHE A 81 -0.71 -3.84 22.72
C PHE A 81 0.14 -4.24 23.93
N ASP A 82 -0.34 -5.21 24.71
CA ASP A 82 0.25 -5.62 25.99
C ASP A 82 1.40 -6.62 25.86
N ALA A 83 1.87 -6.94 24.65
CA ALA A 83 2.99 -7.85 24.51
C ALA A 83 4.32 -7.15 24.76
N ILE A 84 5.31 -7.91 25.22
CA ILE A 84 6.68 -7.40 25.38
C ILE A 84 7.23 -7.09 23.99
N TYR A 85 7.45 -5.81 23.73
CA TYR A 85 8.11 -5.29 22.56
C TYR A 85 9.50 -4.80 22.96
N ASN A 86 10.54 -5.21 22.25
CA ASN A 86 11.92 -4.87 22.55
C ASN A 86 12.66 -4.18 21.39
N GLY A 87 11.91 -3.50 20.53
CA GLY A 87 12.46 -2.70 19.44
C GLY A 87 12.56 -3.48 18.11
N GLY A 88 13.15 -2.85 17.11
CA GLY A 88 13.49 -3.49 15.84
C GLY A 88 12.52 -3.26 14.68
N GLY A 89 11.47 -2.54 14.87
CA GLY A 89 10.53 -2.17 13.79
C GLY A 89 9.16 -2.85 13.88
N HIS A 90 8.20 -2.17 13.32
CA HIS A 90 6.79 -2.58 13.32
C HIS A 90 6.06 -2.08 12.07
N THR A 91 4.94 -2.71 11.76
CA THR A 91 4.02 -2.28 10.71
C THR A 91 2.61 -2.76 11.00
N LEU A 92 1.62 -1.92 10.69
CA LEU A 92 0.20 -2.31 10.66
C LEU A 92 -0.20 -2.64 9.22
N SER A 93 -1.03 -3.68 9.05
CA SER A 93 -1.71 -3.88 7.78
C SER A 93 -2.62 -2.68 7.45
N PRO A 94 -2.91 -2.40 6.17
CA PRO A 94 -3.74 -1.25 5.78
C PRO A 94 -5.13 -1.21 6.41
N ASP A 95 -5.70 -2.37 6.74
CA ASP A 95 -6.98 -2.49 7.46
C ASP A 95 -6.85 -2.34 8.99
N GLY A 96 -5.63 -2.12 9.50
CA GLY A 96 -5.34 -1.97 10.92
C GLY A 96 -5.53 -3.24 11.77
N LYS A 97 -5.69 -4.41 11.16
CA LYS A 97 -6.03 -5.65 11.88
C LYS A 97 -4.88 -6.60 12.11
N ASN A 98 -3.77 -6.42 11.43
CA ASN A 98 -2.56 -7.20 11.63
C ASN A 98 -1.42 -6.28 12.02
N LEU A 99 -0.74 -6.58 13.11
CA LEU A 99 0.50 -5.93 13.54
C LEU A 99 1.62 -6.94 13.34
N VAL A 100 2.60 -6.61 12.50
CA VAL A 100 3.86 -7.36 12.38
C VAL A 100 4.96 -6.53 13.01
N PHE A 101 5.81 -7.17 13.79
CA PHE A 101 6.87 -6.50 14.51
C PHE A 101 8.01 -7.46 14.84
N THR A 102 9.17 -6.92 15.17
CA THR A 102 10.37 -7.66 15.51
C THR A 102 10.43 -7.94 17.01
N LEU A 103 10.83 -9.16 17.37
CA LEU A 103 11.26 -9.51 18.74
C LEU A 103 12.59 -10.22 18.70
N CYS A 104 13.52 -9.77 19.53
CA CYS A 104 14.87 -10.32 19.63
C CYS A 104 15.07 -11.15 20.90
N GLY A 105 15.95 -12.16 20.81
CA GLY A 105 16.38 -12.96 21.96
C GLY A 105 15.26 -13.79 22.60
N ARG A 106 14.20 -14.14 21.87
CA ARG A 106 13.06 -14.91 22.41
C ARG A 106 13.37 -16.40 22.46
N LYS A 107 13.07 -17.03 23.60
CA LYS A 107 13.09 -18.48 23.72
C LYS A 107 12.08 -19.09 22.75
N GLY A 108 12.55 -19.97 21.84
CA GLY A 108 11.75 -20.56 20.80
C GLY A 108 11.70 -19.72 19.50
N GLY A 109 12.47 -18.65 19.40
CA GLY A 109 12.78 -18.01 18.13
C GLY A 109 13.71 -18.85 17.27
N PHE A 110 13.85 -18.47 15.98
CA PHE A 110 14.68 -19.16 15.02
C PHE A 110 16.06 -18.54 14.91
N GLY A 111 16.15 -17.21 15.01
CA GLY A 111 17.38 -16.42 14.90
C GLY A 111 17.59 -15.44 16.05
N ASP A 112 18.47 -14.46 15.83
CA ASP A 112 18.76 -13.41 16.82
C ASP A 112 17.53 -12.53 17.03
N CYS A 113 16.84 -12.19 15.95
CA CYS A 113 15.58 -11.46 15.93
C CYS A 113 14.65 -12.09 14.90
N ASP A 114 13.39 -12.25 15.24
CA ASP A 114 12.36 -12.82 14.39
C ASP A 114 11.18 -11.86 14.22
N LEU A 115 10.45 -12.01 13.12
CA LEU A 115 9.18 -11.36 12.90
C LEU A 115 8.04 -12.13 13.59
N TYR A 116 7.23 -11.39 14.33
CA TYR A 116 6.04 -11.88 15.01
C TYR A 116 4.81 -11.14 14.50
N MET A 117 3.66 -11.80 14.52
CA MET A 117 2.39 -11.21 14.10
C MET A 117 1.37 -11.32 15.23
N ALA A 118 0.58 -10.25 15.44
CA ALA A 118 -0.61 -10.23 16.26
C ALA A 118 -1.81 -9.78 15.41
N GLU A 119 -2.98 -10.30 15.70
CA GLU A 119 -4.22 -9.96 15.01
C GLU A 119 -5.17 -9.20 15.94
N PHE A 120 -5.86 -8.19 15.42
CA PHE A 120 -6.92 -7.50 16.17
C PHE A 120 -8.25 -8.21 15.96
N LYS A 121 -8.73 -8.90 16.98
CA LYS A 121 -9.97 -9.68 16.99
C LYS A 121 -10.79 -9.35 18.23
N GLU A 122 -12.11 -9.21 18.05
CA GLU A 122 -13.06 -8.96 19.16
C GLU A 122 -12.66 -7.77 20.06
N GLY A 123 -12.16 -6.68 19.42
CA GLY A 123 -11.80 -5.45 20.13
C GLY A 123 -10.46 -5.48 20.86
N ARG A 124 -9.63 -6.51 20.69
CA ARG A 124 -8.32 -6.66 21.33
C ARG A 124 -7.29 -7.31 20.42
N TRP A 125 -6.03 -7.08 20.72
CA TRP A 125 -4.93 -7.77 20.07
C TRP A 125 -4.75 -9.18 20.64
N THR A 126 -4.51 -10.16 19.76
CA THR A 126 -4.12 -11.51 20.15
C THR A 126 -2.70 -11.52 20.73
N ALA A 127 -2.33 -12.60 21.43
CA ALA A 127 -0.93 -12.84 21.75
C ALA A 127 -0.10 -12.96 20.46
N PRO A 128 1.15 -12.43 20.44
CA PRO A 128 2.03 -12.53 19.29
C PRO A 128 2.36 -13.99 18.94
N ILE A 129 2.33 -14.31 17.67
CA ILE A 129 2.75 -15.60 17.12
C ILE A 129 3.97 -15.37 16.24
N ASN A 130 5.05 -16.16 16.46
CA ASN A 130 6.20 -16.18 15.57
C ASN A 130 5.72 -16.54 14.14
N MET A 131 6.16 -15.80 13.13
CA MET A 131 5.72 -16.03 11.74
C MET A 131 6.28 -17.32 11.12
N GLY A 132 7.06 -18.09 11.90
CA GLY A 132 7.52 -19.43 11.54
C GLY A 132 8.69 -19.44 10.56
N VAL A 133 9.17 -20.64 10.26
CA VAL A 133 10.29 -20.89 9.32
C VAL A 133 9.96 -20.50 7.87
N GLU A 134 8.69 -20.29 7.57
CA GLU A 134 8.27 -19.82 6.26
C GLU A 134 8.72 -18.38 6.02
N VAL A 135 8.80 -17.57 7.08
CA VAL A 135 9.21 -16.16 7.02
C VAL A 135 10.54 -15.91 7.70
N ASN A 136 10.74 -16.46 8.90
CA ASN A 136 11.96 -16.28 9.70
C ASN A 136 13.04 -17.30 9.32
N SER A 137 14.28 -17.00 9.66
CA SER A 137 15.45 -17.85 9.44
C SER A 137 16.27 -18.00 10.73
N ALA A 138 17.41 -18.68 10.65
CA ALA A 138 18.36 -18.73 11.77
C ALA A 138 19.21 -17.45 11.90
N SER A 139 18.91 -16.42 11.13
CA SER A 139 19.62 -15.15 11.09
C SER A 139 18.80 -14.06 11.80
N TRP A 140 19.00 -12.80 11.42
CA TRP A 140 18.27 -11.64 11.91
C TRP A 140 17.21 -11.20 10.91
N GLU A 141 15.97 -11.07 11.32
CA GLU A 141 14.85 -10.51 10.58
C GLU A 141 14.25 -9.32 11.32
N SER A 142 14.10 -8.18 10.62
CA SER A 142 13.61 -6.94 11.25
C SER A 142 13.00 -5.95 10.26
N GLN A 143 12.50 -4.83 10.80
CA GLN A 143 12.02 -3.66 10.06
C GLN A 143 10.95 -4.00 9.01
N PRO A 144 9.88 -4.70 9.39
CA PRO A 144 8.83 -5.08 8.46
C PRO A 144 8.04 -3.87 7.97
N VAL A 145 7.51 -3.96 6.74
CA VAL A 145 6.50 -3.04 6.20
C VAL A 145 5.51 -3.79 5.31
N PHE A 146 4.22 -3.59 5.55
CA PHE A 146 3.17 -4.10 4.69
C PHE A 146 3.05 -3.29 3.40
N GLY A 147 2.83 -3.99 2.29
CA GLY A 147 2.27 -3.39 1.09
C GLY A 147 0.80 -2.98 1.29
N LEU A 148 0.31 -2.11 0.41
CA LEU A 148 -1.07 -1.64 0.45
C LEU A 148 -2.11 -2.78 0.28
N ASP A 149 -1.72 -3.89 -0.35
CA ASP A 149 -2.55 -5.10 -0.50
C ASP A 149 -2.80 -5.84 0.82
N GLY A 150 -2.06 -5.49 1.90
CA GLY A 150 -2.11 -6.18 3.18
C GLY A 150 -1.65 -7.64 3.13
N GLN A 151 -1.09 -8.06 2.01
CA GLN A 151 -0.64 -9.43 1.75
C GLN A 151 0.85 -9.50 1.42
N THR A 152 1.44 -8.43 0.94
CA THR A 152 2.89 -8.33 0.69
C THR A 152 3.58 -7.74 1.91
N LEU A 153 4.67 -8.36 2.34
CA LEU A 153 5.50 -7.89 3.46
C LEU A 153 6.94 -7.79 2.98
N PHE A 154 7.51 -6.59 3.09
CA PHE A 154 8.93 -6.35 2.92
C PHE A 154 9.60 -6.30 4.30
N PHE A 155 10.82 -6.73 4.41
CA PHE A 155 11.60 -6.69 5.67
C PHE A 155 13.10 -6.79 5.38
N ALA A 156 13.92 -6.42 6.35
CA ALA A 156 15.36 -6.58 6.30
C ALA A 156 15.78 -7.91 6.93
N SER A 157 16.77 -8.59 6.33
CA SER A 157 17.30 -9.84 6.87
C SER A 157 18.75 -10.09 6.45
N THR A 158 19.52 -10.69 7.36
CA THR A 158 20.89 -11.17 7.12
C THR A 158 20.95 -12.64 6.70
N ARG A 159 19.82 -13.21 6.26
CA ARG A 159 19.72 -14.61 5.83
C ARG A 159 20.64 -14.94 4.66
N PRO A 160 21.12 -16.18 4.56
CA PRO A 160 21.89 -16.65 3.40
C PRO A 160 21.15 -16.47 2.08
N GLY A 161 21.91 -16.23 1.01
CA GLY A 161 21.36 -16.02 -0.35
C GLY A 161 21.08 -14.56 -0.69
N GLY A 162 21.45 -13.62 0.19
CA GLY A 162 21.47 -12.18 -0.09
C GLY A 162 22.66 -11.77 -0.97
N LEU A 163 22.74 -10.46 -1.25
CA LEU A 163 23.83 -9.85 -2.02
C LEU A 163 24.88 -9.19 -1.11
N GLY A 164 24.47 -8.76 0.09
CA GLY A 164 25.29 -8.08 1.05
C GLY A 164 25.21 -8.64 2.46
N GLY A 165 25.36 -7.78 3.45
CA GLY A 165 25.21 -8.13 4.86
C GLY A 165 23.74 -8.25 5.24
N SER A 166 23.01 -7.14 5.25
CA SER A 166 21.57 -7.10 5.39
C SER A 166 20.94 -6.71 4.07
N ASP A 167 19.98 -7.47 3.61
CA ASP A 167 19.22 -7.24 2.37
C ASP A 167 17.75 -7.03 2.67
N ILE A 168 17.03 -6.38 1.75
CA ILE A 168 15.56 -6.31 1.75
C ILE A 168 15.00 -7.55 1.06
N TRP A 169 14.08 -8.21 1.75
CA TRP A 169 13.38 -9.40 1.32
C TRP A 169 11.88 -9.14 1.24
N VAL A 170 11.19 -9.93 0.43
CA VAL A 170 9.74 -9.81 0.24
C VAL A 170 9.09 -11.19 0.35
N THR A 171 8.00 -11.27 1.10
CA THR A 171 7.11 -12.43 1.16
C THR A 171 5.67 -12.02 0.92
N ARG A 172 4.84 -12.97 0.49
CA ARG A 172 3.42 -12.73 0.19
C ARG A 172 2.52 -13.73 0.88
N ARG A 173 1.44 -13.23 1.45
CA ARG A 173 0.42 -14.07 2.08
C ARG A 173 -0.59 -14.53 1.04
N SER A 174 -0.83 -15.82 0.95
CA SER A 174 -1.85 -16.40 0.07
C SER A 174 -3.27 -16.11 0.61
N LEU A 175 -4.28 -16.32 -0.22
CA LEU A 175 -5.69 -16.20 0.20
C LEU A 175 -6.07 -17.23 1.29
N THR A 176 -5.30 -18.31 1.43
CA THR A 176 -5.46 -19.31 2.49
C THR A 176 -4.71 -18.95 3.78
N GLY A 177 -4.01 -17.82 3.79
CA GLY A 177 -3.32 -17.28 4.97
C GLY A 177 -1.86 -17.70 5.13
N HIS A 178 -1.32 -18.56 4.25
CA HIS A 178 0.08 -19.00 4.27
C HIS A 178 1.02 -17.97 3.64
N TRP A 179 2.15 -17.74 4.26
CA TRP A 179 3.21 -16.89 3.72
C TRP A 179 4.08 -17.70 2.74
N SER A 180 4.51 -17.08 1.65
CA SER A 180 5.49 -17.67 0.73
C SER A 180 6.89 -17.62 1.36
N THR A 181 7.78 -18.50 0.89
CA THR A 181 9.21 -18.33 1.16
C THR A 181 9.67 -16.95 0.69
N PRO A 182 10.38 -16.17 1.53
CA PRO A 182 10.86 -14.86 1.15
C PRO A 182 11.81 -14.89 -0.05
N ALA A 183 11.61 -13.97 -0.97
CA ALA A 183 12.50 -13.72 -2.10
C ALA A 183 13.34 -12.46 -1.86
N ASN A 184 14.61 -12.49 -2.26
CA ASN A 184 15.44 -11.28 -2.26
C ASN A 184 14.85 -10.25 -3.22
N ALA A 185 14.81 -8.97 -2.82
CA ALA A 185 14.27 -7.88 -3.64
C ALA A 185 15.12 -7.60 -4.91
N GLY A 186 16.30 -8.20 -5.01
CA GLY A 186 17.16 -8.16 -6.19
C GLY A 186 18.09 -6.95 -6.27
N ALA A 187 18.98 -6.97 -7.27
CA ALA A 187 20.08 -6.02 -7.41
C ALA A 187 19.64 -4.56 -7.70
N GLY A 188 18.39 -4.31 -8.05
CA GLY A 188 17.84 -2.95 -8.12
C GLY A 188 17.74 -2.27 -6.76
N ILE A 189 17.57 -3.08 -5.70
CA ILE A 189 17.45 -2.67 -4.30
C ILE A 189 18.71 -3.02 -3.53
N ASN A 190 19.08 -4.29 -3.49
CA ASN A 190 20.14 -4.83 -2.66
C ASN A 190 21.51 -4.75 -3.33
N THR A 191 22.56 -4.58 -2.52
CA THR A 191 23.95 -4.47 -2.97
C THR A 191 24.87 -5.32 -2.07
N VAL A 192 26.17 -5.11 -2.17
CA VAL A 192 27.16 -5.73 -1.26
C VAL A 192 27.18 -5.08 0.12
N ASN A 193 26.43 -3.99 0.31
CA ASN A 193 26.33 -3.24 1.56
C ASN A 193 25.16 -3.79 2.43
N ASN A 194 24.70 -2.96 3.38
CA ASN A 194 23.54 -3.25 4.19
C ASN A 194 22.37 -2.38 3.73
N GLU A 195 21.26 -3.00 3.40
CA GLU A 195 20.00 -2.36 3.13
C GLU A 195 19.00 -2.64 4.26
N GLY A 196 18.17 -1.64 4.60
CA GLY A 196 17.19 -1.77 5.68
C GLY A 196 16.10 -0.71 5.68
N SER A 197 15.28 -0.72 6.72
CA SER A 197 14.12 0.18 6.90
C SER A 197 13.30 0.40 5.64
N PRO A 198 12.84 -0.66 4.95
CA PRO A 198 12.02 -0.49 3.76
C PRO A 198 10.72 0.25 4.08
N TYR A 199 10.30 1.09 3.15
CA TYR A 199 8.98 1.70 3.13
C TYR A 199 8.41 1.65 1.71
N ILE A 200 7.45 0.76 1.49
CA ILE A 200 6.71 0.71 0.22
C ILE A 200 5.60 1.76 0.23
N HIS A 201 5.59 2.64 -0.75
CA HIS A 201 4.54 3.64 -0.90
C HIS A 201 3.21 2.98 -1.30
N PHE A 202 2.12 3.69 -1.05
CA PHE A 202 0.76 3.26 -1.35
C PHE A 202 0.47 3.03 -2.85
N ASP A 203 1.38 3.42 -3.75
CA ASP A 203 1.30 3.05 -5.17
C ASP A 203 1.72 1.59 -5.44
N GLY A 204 2.27 0.91 -4.43
CA GLY A 204 2.78 -0.46 -4.52
C GLY A 204 4.00 -0.63 -5.43
N ARG A 205 4.59 0.47 -5.92
CA ARG A 205 5.65 0.48 -6.93
C ARG A 205 6.86 1.36 -6.59
N THR A 206 6.76 2.20 -5.57
CA THR A 206 7.87 3.07 -5.12
C THR A 206 8.34 2.61 -3.74
N LEU A 207 9.57 2.13 -3.67
CA LEU A 207 10.21 1.68 -2.43
C LEU A 207 11.27 2.70 -2.00
N TYR A 208 11.17 3.14 -0.76
CA TYR A 208 12.18 3.92 -0.07
C TYR A 208 12.85 3.03 0.96
N PHE A 209 14.13 3.20 1.17
CA PHE A 209 14.89 2.40 2.12
C PHE A 209 16.19 3.07 2.50
N MET A 210 16.84 2.60 3.55
CA MET A 210 18.18 3.03 3.91
C MET A 210 19.23 2.05 3.39
N ARG A 211 20.41 2.58 3.06
CA ARG A 211 21.58 1.80 2.67
C ARG A 211 22.82 2.43 3.26
N ASP A 212 23.72 1.61 3.82
CA ASP A 212 25.05 2.06 4.18
C ASP A 212 26.01 2.01 2.97
N GLY A 213 27.19 2.57 3.15
CA GLY A 213 28.27 2.40 2.19
C GLY A 213 28.97 3.68 1.79
N LYS A 214 30.18 3.49 1.24
CA LYS A 214 31.13 4.58 0.90
C LYS A 214 30.67 5.51 -0.23
N THR A 215 29.62 5.17 -0.93
CA THR A 215 29.05 5.98 -2.03
C THR A 215 27.97 6.95 -1.53
N GLY A 216 27.61 6.88 -0.25
CA GLY A 216 26.69 7.78 0.41
C GLY A 216 27.35 9.05 0.95
N MET A 217 26.59 9.77 1.76
CA MET A 217 27.03 11.02 2.41
C MET A 217 27.37 10.80 3.88
N GLY A 218 26.73 9.81 4.54
CA GLY A 218 26.89 9.45 5.93
C GLY A 218 27.16 7.97 6.13
N GLY A 219 26.68 7.42 7.24
CA GLY A 219 26.62 5.98 7.48
C GLY A 219 25.50 5.35 6.67
N TYR A 220 24.25 5.49 7.13
CA TYR A 220 23.07 5.12 6.39
C TYR A 220 22.44 6.32 5.69
N ASP A 221 22.22 6.20 4.39
CA ASP A 221 21.55 7.18 3.55
C ASP A 221 20.22 6.64 3.06
N LEU A 222 19.26 7.54 2.77
CA LEU A 222 17.99 7.21 2.14
C LEU A 222 18.14 7.07 0.62
N TYR A 223 17.54 6.01 0.10
CA TYR A 223 17.44 5.67 -1.32
C TYR A 223 15.98 5.47 -1.74
N ILE A 224 15.74 5.63 -3.03
CA ILE A 224 14.44 5.39 -3.69
C ILE A 224 14.65 4.48 -4.89
N SER A 225 13.73 3.54 -5.10
CA SER A 225 13.63 2.76 -6.32
C SER A 225 12.18 2.61 -6.76
N GLN A 226 11.98 2.35 -8.04
CA GLN A 226 10.67 2.13 -8.65
C GLN A 226 10.59 0.76 -9.30
N LEU A 227 9.48 0.07 -9.07
CA LEU A 227 9.17 -1.19 -9.74
C LEU A 227 8.76 -0.91 -11.19
N GLY A 228 9.49 -1.47 -12.16
CA GLY A 228 9.19 -1.37 -13.58
C GLY A 228 7.93 -2.15 -13.98
N ILE A 229 7.45 -1.94 -15.20
CA ILE A 229 6.31 -2.70 -15.78
C ILE A 229 6.66 -4.18 -16.01
N ASP A 230 7.94 -4.52 -15.98
CA ASP A 230 8.53 -5.85 -16.07
C ASP A 230 8.68 -6.53 -14.71
N ASP A 231 8.07 -5.95 -13.65
CA ASP A 231 8.16 -6.38 -12.26
C ASP A 231 9.59 -6.48 -11.70
N GLN A 232 10.54 -5.71 -12.30
CA GLN A 232 11.90 -5.59 -11.79
C GLN A 232 12.10 -4.21 -11.16
N TRP A 233 12.73 -4.18 -9.98
CA TRP A 233 13.14 -2.94 -9.34
C TRP A 233 14.23 -2.25 -10.16
N ARG A 234 14.06 -0.97 -10.41
CA ARG A 234 15.08 -0.15 -11.06
C ARG A 234 16.23 0.10 -10.09
N THR A 235 17.41 0.40 -10.64
CA THR A 235 18.56 0.78 -9.82
C THR A 235 18.21 1.93 -8.89
N ALA A 236 18.42 1.73 -7.58
CA ALA A 236 18.07 2.72 -6.58
C ALA A 236 18.91 4.01 -6.73
N GLU A 237 18.22 5.14 -6.55
CA GLU A 237 18.82 6.48 -6.53
C GLU A 237 18.99 6.95 -5.09
N ASN A 238 20.21 7.46 -4.74
CA ASN A 238 20.44 8.14 -3.48
C ASN A 238 19.65 9.46 -3.46
N MET A 239 18.91 9.73 -2.37
CA MET A 239 18.06 10.93 -2.29
C MET A 239 18.87 12.23 -2.12
N GLY A 240 20.18 12.13 -1.95
CA GLY A 240 21.14 13.21 -2.11
C GLY A 240 21.16 14.23 -0.97
N ASN A 241 22.06 15.21 -1.16
CA ASN A 241 22.26 16.28 -0.19
C ASN A 241 20.97 17.08 0.04
N GLY A 242 20.69 17.37 1.30
CA GLY A 242 19.48 18.06 1.76
C GLY A 242 18.47 17.11 2.37
N ILE A 243 18.42 15.84 1.94
CA ILE A 243 17.71 14.75 2.65
C ILE A 243 18.73 13.94 3.45
N ASN A 244 19.76 13.44 2.78
CA ASN A 244 20.89 12.74 3.39
C ASN A 244 21.95 13.73 3.92
N SER A 245 22.64 13.36 4.98
CA SER A 245 23.66 14.15 5.67
C SER A 245 24.90 13.30 6.01
N ALA A 246 25.80 13.81 6.83
CA ALA A 246 26.92 13.02 7.36
C ALA A 246 26.52 12.10 8.53
N ALA A 247 25.27 12.17 8.99
CA ALA A 247 24.70 11.29 10.01
C ALA A 247 23.99 10.10 9.35
N ASP A 248 23.35 9.28 10.16
CA ASP A 248 22.48 8.20 9.70
C ASP A 248 21.04 8.73 9.49
N GLU A 249 20.47 8.45 8.35
CA GLU A 249 19.05 8.65 8.06
C GLU A 249 18.35 7.32 7.82
N GLY A 250 17.17 7.15 8.45
CA GLY A 250 16.38 5.92 8.31
C GLY A 250 14.93 6.10 8.68
N GLY A 251 14.18 5.00 8.65
CA GLY A 251 12.80 4.98 9.11
C GLY A 251 11.85 5.90 8.33
N LEU A 252 12.15 6.21 7.06
CA LEU A 252 11.30 7.06 6.23
C LEU A 252 9.89 6.49 6.14
N ALA A 253 8.89 7.35 6.32
CA ALA A 253 7.50 7.07 6.02
C ALA A 253 6.84 8.31 5.40
N ILE A 254 5.98 8.09 4.41
CA ILE A 254 5.30 9.15 3.70
C ILE A 254 3.85 9.20 4.16
N HIS A 255 3.39 10.40 4.51
CA HIS A 255 1.99 10.65 4.82
C HIS A 255 1.12 10.37 3.59
N PRO A 256 -0.15 9.92 3.77
CA PRO A 256 -1.06 9.64 2.64
C PRO A 256 -1.30 10.82 1.69
N ASP A 257 -0.90 12.07 2.05
CA ASP A 257 -0.92 13.21 1.13
C ASP A 257 0.11 13.09 -0.01
N GLY A 258 1.06 12.14 0.09
CA GLY A 258 2.14 11.91 -0.87
C GLY A 258 3.21 13.00 -0.90
N LYS A 259 3.18 13.95 0.03
CA LYS A 259 4.06 15.13 0.06
C LYS A 259 4.84 15.29 1.35
N THR A 260 4.20 14.97 2.47
CA THR A 260 4.83 15.07 3.79
C THR A 260 5.50 13.74 4.13
N ALA A 261 6.75 13.80 4.52
CA ALA A 261 7.53 12.64 4.97
C ALA A 261 7.96 12.81 6.42
N VAL A 262 8.09 11.68 7.12
CA VAL A 262 8.69 11.60 8.45
C VAL A 262 9.90 10.69 8.35
N ILE A 263 10.98 11.06 9.03
CA ILE A 263 12.20 10.24 9.15
C ILE A 263 12.68 10.20 10.61
N THR A 264 13.45 9.18 10.92
CA THR A 264 14.28 9.12 12.12
C THR A 264 15.65 9.75 11.84
N ARG A 265 16.09 10.67 12.67
CA ARG A 265 17.43 11.29 12.58
C ARG A 265 18.06 11.41 13.96
N PHE A 266 19.39 11.25 13.99
CA PHE A 266 20.17 11.57 15.18
C PHE A 266 20.18 13.09 15.44
N THR A 267 19.91 13.48 16.68
CA THR A 267 20.12 14.85 17.15
C THR A 267 21.53 15.02 17.70
N THR A 268 21.93 16.28 17.99
CA THR A 268 23.23 16.62 18.57
C THR A 268 23.50 15.96 19.92
N ASP A 269 22.45 15.56 20.63
CA ASP A 269 22.51 14.92 21.95
C ASP A 269 22.60 13.38 21.88
N ARG A 270 22.79 12.83 20.68
CA ARG A 270 22.84 11.39 20.38
C ARG A 270 21.53 10.65 20.69
N GLN A 271 20.41 11.33 20.49
CA GLN A 271 19.08 10.74 20.54
C GLN A 271 18.49 10.64 19.13
N ASN A 272 17.69 9.63 18.91
CA ASN A 272 16.90 9.48 17.70
C ASN A 272 15.59 10.21 17.87
N ASP A 273 15.34 11.21 17.05
CA ASP A 273 14.08 11.96 17.00
C ASP A 273 13.39 11.80 15.65
N LEU A 274 12.09 11.98 15.68
CA LEU A 274 11.25 12.01 14.48
C LEU A 274 11.15 13.43 13.92
N PHE A 275 11.50 13.58 12.65
CA PHE A 275 11.42 14.83 11.91
C PHE A 275 10.48 14.71 10.74
N GLN A 276 9.68 15.74 10.49
CA GLN A 276 8.89 15.84 9.27
C GLN A 276 9.50 16.86 8.29
N PHE A 277 9.30 16.62 7.01
CA PHE A 277 9.72 17.52 5.94
C PHE A 277 8.82 17.38 4.71
N GLN A 278 8.88 18.37 3.81
CA GLN A 278 8.22 18.27 2.51
C GLN A 278 9.12 17.52 1.54
N LEU A 279 8.64 16.39 1.06
CA LEU A 279 9.38 15.56 0.11
C LEU A 279 9.52 16.31 -1.22
N PRO A 280 10.75 16.50 -1.73
CA PRO A 280 10.98 17.11 -3.03
C PRO A 280 10.22 16.36 -4.14
N GLU A 281 9.69 17.10 -5.10
CA GLU A 281 8.81 16.55 -6.14
C GLU A 281 9.41 15.37 -6.89
N LYS A 282 10.71 15.42 -7.19
CA LYS A 282 11.43 14.36 -7.89
C LYS A 282 11.45 13.01 -7.15
N PHE A 283 11.24 13.03 -5.84
CA PHE A 283 11.21 11.83 -5.00
C PHE A 283 9.81 11.41 -4.57
N ARG A 284 8.78 12.12 -5.04
CA ARG A 284 7.39 11.74 -4.77
C ARG A 284 7.00 10.55 -5.64
N ALA A 285 6.32 9.62 -5.00
CA ALA A 285 5.63 8.54 -5.71
C ALA A 285 4.44 9.06 -6.54
N ALA A 286 3.79 8.17 -7.27
CA ALA A 286 2.61 8.52 -8.05
C ALA A 286 1.53 9.16 -7.16
N PRO A 287 0.86 10.24 -7.61
CA PRO A 287 -0.11 10.96 -6.81
C PRO A 287 -1.35 10.10 -6.52
N LEU A 288 -1.82 10.18 -5.29
CA LEU A 288 -2.96 9.45 -4.79
C LEU A 288 -4.21 10.34 -4.71
N GLN A 289 -5.36 9.70 -4.71
CA GLN A 289 -6.67 10.25 -4.37
C GLN A 289 -7.32 9.39 -3.30
N ALA A 290 -8.08 9.98 -2.39
CA ALA A 290 -8.83 9.21 -1.40
C ALA A 290 -10.10 8.63 -2.04
N LEU A 291 -10.39 7.35 -1.77
CA LEU A 291 -11.70 6.74 -2.01
C LEU A 291 -12.40 6.51 -0.68
N ASN A 292 -13.52 7.19 -0.48
CA ASN A 292 -14.39 6.98 0.68
C ASN A 292 -15.58 6.12 0.25
N VAL A 293 -15.74 4.97 0.86
CA VAL A 293 -16.85 4.04 0.58
C VAL A 293 -17.76 3.94 1.80
N VAL A 294 -19.07 3.92 1.55
CA VAL A 294 -20.07 3.63 2.58
C VAL A 294 -20.94 2.47 2.09
N VAL A 295 -20.98 1.39 2.86
CA VAL A 295 -21.76 0.18 2.55
C VAL A 295 -22.99 0.10 3.44
N LYS A 296 -24.16 -0.02 2.82
CA LYS A 296 -25.46 -0.08 3.50
C LYS A 296 -26.31 -1.21 2.92
N ASP A 297 -27.20 -1.72 3.74
CA ASP A 297 -28.32 -2.56 3.30
C ASP A 297 -29.27 -1.73 2.42
N LYS A 298 -29.65 -2.25 1.26
CA LYS A 298 -30.49 -1.53 0.28
C LYS A 298 -31.91 -1.19 0.81
N GLN A 299 -32.45 -2.02 1.70
CA GLN A 299 -33.82 -1.88 2.21
C GLN A 299 -33.86 -1.08 3.52
N THR A 300 -32.98 -1.44 4.47
CA THR A 300 -33.02 -0.88 5.82
C THR A 300 -32.13 0.35 5.98
N LEU A 301 -31.23 0.61 5.03
CA LEU A 301 -30.18 1.65 5.05
C LEU A 301 -29.21 1.52 6.24
N LYS A 302 -29.25 0.42 6.97
CA LYS A 302 -28.31 0.13 8.04
C LYS A 302 -26.90 -0.14 7.49
N PRO A 303 -25.85 0.19 8.23
CA PRO A 303 -24.49 -0.16 7.86
C PRO A 303 -24.32 -1.67 7.64
N VAL A 304 -23.53 -2.03 6.64
CA VAL A 304 -23.18 -3.44 6.38
C VAL A 304 -21.67 -3.58 6.46
N ARG A 305 -21.20 -4.51 7.28
CA ARG A 305 -19.81 -4.90 7.34
C ARG A 305 -19.49 -5.78 6.13
N ALA A 306 -19.03 -5.16 5.04
CA ALA A 306 -18.67 -5.83 3.81
C ALA A 306 -17.16 -5.91 3.63
N ARG A 307 -16.71 -6.92 2.93
CA ARG A 307 -15.36 -6.99 2.37
C ARG A 307 -15.35 -6.34 1.00
N LEU A 308 -14.48 -5.36 0.80
CA LEU A 308 -14.25 -4.77 -0.51
C LEU A 308 -12.97 -5.33 -1.12
N GLU A 309 -13.07 -5.71 -2.38
CA GLU A 309 -11.94 -5.94 -3.25
C GLU A 309 -11.90 -4.81 -4.28
N ILE A 310 -10.76 -4.13 -4.36
CA ILE A 310 -10.52 -3.03 -5.28
C ILE A 310 -9.32 -3.41 -6.13
N TYR A 311 -9.43 -3.35 -7.44
CA TYR A 311 -8.34 -3.69 -8.34
C TYR A 311 -8.27 -2.71 -9.51
N GLN A 312 -7.06 -2.42 -9.96
CA GLN A 312 -6.85 -1.60 -11.15
C GLN A 312 -7.23 -2.41 -12.39
N VAL A 313 -8.09 -1.87 -13.25
CA VAL A 313 -8.63 -2.59 -14.41
C VAL A 313 -7.53 -3.01 -15.40
N GLU A 314 -6.55 -2.11 -15.62
CA GLU A 314 -5.44 -2.33 -16.56
C GLU A 314 -4.35 -3.27 -16.01
N ALA A 315 -4.31 -3.47 -14.68
CA ALA A 315 -3.23 -4.21 -14.00
C ALA A 315 -3.79 -5.06 -12.83
N PHE A 316 -4.89 -5.75 -13.04
CA PHE A 316 -5.67 -6.42 -11.99
C PHE A 316 -4.89 -7.49 -11.19
N ASP A 317 -3.85 -8.08 -11.78
CA ASP A 317 -3.03 -9.10 -11.12
C ASP A 317 -2.01 -8.51 -10.14
N THR A 318 -1.63 -7.23 -10.32
CA THR A 318 -0.55 -6.59 -9.56
C THR A 318 -1.03 -5.59 -8.52
N THR A 319 -2.25 -5.07 -8.66
CA THR A 319 -2.79 -4.03 -7.76
C THR A 319 -4.17 -4.43 -7.28
N ARG A 320 -4.22 -5.26 -6.25
CA ARG A 320 -5.46 -5.72 -5.65
C ARG A 320 -5.47 -5.39 -4.17
N LEU A 321 -6.45 -4.61 -3.74
CA LEU A 321 -6.67 -4.26 -2.34
C LEU A 321 -7.84 -5.05 -1.79
N SER A 322 -7.73 -5.53 -0.58
CA SER A 322 -8.83 -6.18 0.12
C SER A 322 -8.97 -5.57 1.51
N GLN A 323 -10.11 -4.93 1.76
CA GLN A 323 -10.38 -4.25 3.03
C GLN A 323 -11.79 -4.55 3.52
N TRP A 324 -11.98 -4.54 4.84
CA TRP A 324 -13.29 -4.66 5.47
C TRP A 324 -13.84 -3.28 5.85
N ALA A 325 -15.12 -3.07 5.61
CA ALA A 325 -15.82 -1.94 6.19
C ALA A 325 -15.82 -2.02 7.73
N ASP A 326 -15.74 -0.87 8.37
CA ASP A 326 -15.92 -0.74 9.81
C ASP A 326 -17.38 -1.03 10.23
N ASP A 327 -17.69 -0.93 11.52
CA ASP A 327 -19.03 -1.18 12.05
C ASP A 327 -20.06 -0.12 11.61
N GLN A 328 -19.59 1.00 11.05
CA GLN A 328 -20.42 2.03 10.42
C GLN A 328 -20.53 1.84 8.89
N GLY A 329 -20.02 0.72 8.37
CA GLY A 329 -20.00 0.41 6.95
C GLY A 329 -19.04 1.27 6.13
N LYS A 330 -18.06 1.92 6.74
CA LYS A 330 -17.16 2.87 6.08
C LYS A 330 -15.81 2.23 5.77
N ILE A 331 -15.23 2.66 4.64
CA ILE A 331 -13.85 2.38 4.24
C ILE A 331 -13.26 3.66 3.67
N ALA A 332 -12.01 3.95 4.00
CA ALA A 332 -11.20 4.95 3.35
C ALA A 332 -9.92 4.28 2.82
N THR A 333 -9.63 4.45 1.53
CA THR A 333 -8.45 3.86 0.90
C THR A 333 -7.87 4.80 -0.15
N PRO A 334 -6.53 4.90 -0.28
CA PRO A 334 -5.92 5.65 -1.37
C PRO A 334 -5.98 4.85 -2.68
N LEU A 335 -6.17 5.56 -3.78
CA LEU A 335 -6.08 5.06 -5.13
C LEU A 335 -5.13 5.94 -5.94
N LEU A 336 -4.50 5.39 -6.98
CA LEU A 336 -3.76 6.20 -7.94
C LEU A 336 -4.72 7.07 -8.73
N LYS A 337 -4.34 8.33 -8.97
CA LYS A 337 -5.09 9.24 -9.84
C LYS A 337 -5.05 8.76 -11.29
N ASN A 338 -6.07 9.10 -12.07
CA ASN A 338 -6.17 8.80 -13.50
C ASN A 338 -6.13 7.30 -13.84
N LYS A 339 -6.46 6.44 -12.86
CA LYS A 339 -6.57 4.99 -13.07
C LYS A 339 -8.00 4.53 -12.87
N SER A 340 -8.41 3.55 -13.69
CA SER A 340 -9.73 2.92 -13.56
C SER A 340 -9.66 1.75 -12.60
N TYR A 341 -10.68 1.63 -11.73
CA TYR A 341 -10.75 0.58 -10.73
C TYR A 341 -12.06 -0.18 -10.79
N GLY A 342 -11.97 -1.51 -10.72
CA GLY A 342 -13.08 -2.36 -10.38
C GLY A 342 -13.22 -2.46 -8.86
N VAL A 343 -14.44 -2.36 -8.36
CA VAL A 343 -14.79 -2.54 -6.95
C VAL A 343 -15.79 -3.66 -6.83
N ILE A 344 -15.51 -4.65 -6.00
CA ILE A 344 -16.41 -5.73 -5.64
C ILE A 344 -16.64 -5.69 -4.14
N ALA A 345 -17.90 -5.67 -3.70
CA ALA A 345 -18.25 -5.75 -2.29
C ALA A 345 -18.99 -7.06 -1.99
N GLU A 346 -18.61 -7.74 -0.92
CA GLU A 346 -19.18 -8.99 -0.44
C GLU A 346 -19.54 -8.89 1.04
N ALA A 347 -20.71 -9.40 1.38
CA ALA A 347 -21.13 -9.57 2.76
C ALA A 347 -21.98 -10.83 2.90
N GLU A 348 -21.91 -11.50 4.05
CA GLU A 348 -22.73 -12.69 4.33
C GLU A 348 -24.22 -12.32 4.28
N GLY A 349 -25.00 -13.12 3.59
CA GLY A 349 -26.44 -12.90 3.42
C GLY A 349 -26.83 -11.88 2.34
N TYR A 350 -25.85 -11.38 1.55
CA TYR A 350 -26.08 -10.40 0.49
C TYR A 350 -25.59 -10.89 -0.87
N LEU A 351 -26.18 -10.35 -1.93
CA LEU A 351 -25.63 -10.47 -3.28
C LEU A 351 -24.36 -9.63 -3.38
N ALA A 352 -23.36 -10.16 -4.10
CA ALA A 352 -22.17 -9.39 -4.41
C ALA A 352 -22.53 -8.13 -5.21
N TYR A 353 -21.90 -7.01 -4.86
CA TYR A 353 -22.04 -5.74 -5.56
C TYR A 353 -20.80 -5.48 -6.41
N SER A 354 -20.99 -4.92 -7.59
CA SER A 354 -19.94 -4.53 -8.50
C SER A 354 -20.08 -3.06 -8.90
N ALA A 355 -18.95 -2.36 -9.00
CA ALA A 355 -18.86 -1.02 -9.58
C ALA A 355 -17.59 -0.86 -10.39
N ASN A 356 -17.65 -0.03 -11.42
CA ASN A 356 -16.50 0.49 -12.13
C ASN A 356 -16.29 1.96 -11.75
N LEU A 357 -15.08 2.30 -11.40
CA LEU A 357 -14.64 3.67 -11.08
C LEU A 357 -13.69 4.13 -12.20
N PRO A 358 -14.16 4.87 -13.21
CA PRO A 358 -13.31 5.41 -14.27
C PRO A 358 -12.21 6.29 -13.70
N GLY A 359 -11.06 6.35 -14.37
CA GLY A 359 -9.95 7.21 -13.95
C GLY A 359 -10.35 8.68 -13.95
N ASP A 360 -10.03 9.40 -12.90
CA ASP A 360 -10.19 10.85 -12.78
C ASP A 360 -9.07 11.49 -11.94
N ASN A 361 -9.08 12.83 -11.87
CA ASN A 361 -8.12 13.65 -11.13
C ASN A 361 -8.66 14.20 -9.81
N ALA A 362 -9.86 13.79 -9.37
CA ALA A 362 -10.44 14.26 -8.12
C ALA A 362 -9.48 13.99 -6.95
N ALA A 363 -9.47 14.89 -5.97
CA ALA A 363 -8.69 14.66 -4.75
C ALA A 363 -9.34 13.59 -3.87
N VAL A 364 -10.67 13.55 -3.90
CA VAL A 364 -11.49 12.61 -3.11
C VAL A 364 -12.59 12.05 -4.01
N ARG A 365 -12.79 10.75 -3.95
CA ARG A 365 -13.93 10.04 -4.57
C ARG A 365 -14.82 9.47 -3.48
N SER A 366 -16.10 9.40 -3.74
CA SER A 366 -17.06 8.79 -2.82
C SER A 366 -17.87 7.73 -3.55
N LEU A 367 -18.07 6.59 -2.91
CA LEU A 367 -18.87 5.48 -3.41
C LEU A 367 -19.87 5.02 -2.34
N GLU A 368 -21.16 5.14 -2.60
CA GLU A 368 -22.18 4.53 -1.77
C GLU A 368 -22.59 3.18 -2.36
N ILE A 369 -22.43 2.11 -1.59
CA ILE A 369 -22.77 0.74 -1.96
C ILE A 369 -24.04 0.34 -1.21
N LYS A 370 -25.08 -0.05 -1.96
CA LYS A 370 -26.35 -0.58 -1.43
C LYS A 370 -26.44 -2.07 -1.72
N MET A 371 -26.07 -2.88 -0.72
CA MET A 371 -26.10 -4.34 -0.80
C MET A 371 -27.54 -4.88 -0.80
N ILE A 372 -27.82 -5.84 -1.69
CA ILE A 372 -29.14 -6.48 -1.80
C ILE A 372 -29.16 -7.74 -0.95
N PRO A 373 -30.02 -7.87 0.08
CA PRO A 373 -30.16 -9.10 0.83
C PRO A 373 -30.58 -10.27 -0.06
N LEU A 374 -29.96 -11.45 0.15
CA LEU A 374 -30.32 -12.66 -0.61
C LEU A 374 -31.80 -13.03 -0.47
N ALA A 375 -32.39 -12.78 0.69
CA ALA A 375 -33.82 -13.04 0.94
C ALA A 375 -34.74 -12.23 0.04
N SER A 376 -34.30 -11.10 -0.50
CA SER A 376 -35.05 -10.22 -1.39
C SER A 376 -34.48 -10.16 -2.82
N ALA A 377 -33.62 -11.10 -3.17
CA ALA A 377 -32.90 -11.10 -4.45
C ALA A 377 -33.75 -11.53 -5.64
N LYS A 378 -34.89 -12.20 -5.39
CA LYS A 378 -35.77 -12.69 -6.47
C LYS A 378 -36.28 -11.54 -7.33
N GLY A 379 -36.04 -11.62 -8.65
CA GLY A 379 -36.46 -10.63 -9.63
C GLY A 379 -35.62 -9.34 -9.62
N GLN A 380 -34.50 -9.29 -8.88
CA GLN A 380 -33.58 -8.16 -8.93
C GLN A 380 -32.66 -8.27 -10.14
N VAL A 381 -32.42 -7.13 -10.78
CA VAL A 381 -31.41 -6.99 -11.84
C VAL A 381 -30.11 -6.52 -11.22
N ILE A 382 -29.01 -7.20 -11.54
CA ILE A 382 -27.64 -6.83 -11.15
C ILE A 382 -26.88 -6.51 -12.42
N VAL A 383 -26.29 -5.34 -12.47
CA VAL A 383 -25.41 -4.96 -13.57
C VAL A 383 -23.97 -5.33 -13.20
N MET A 384 -23.34 -6.19 -14.00
CA MET A 384 -21.93 -6.53 -13.88
C MET A 384 -21.11 -5.46 -14.59
N GLN A 385 -20.54 -4.52 -13.83
CA GLN A 385 -19.89 -3.33 -14.39
C GLN A 385 -18.43 -3.55 -14.81
N ASN A 386 -17.84 -4.68 -14.41
CA ASN A 386 -16.43 -4.99 -14.69
C ASN A 386 -16.29 -6.22 -15.61
N VAL A 387 -17.22 -6.41 -16.53
CA VAL A 387 -17.10 -7.38 -17.60
C VAL A 387 -16.77 -6.63 -18.89
N PHE A 388 -15.55 -6.82 -19.38
CA PHE A 388 -15.00 -6.11 -20.52
C PHE A 388 -14.67 -7.08 -21.64
N PHE A 389 -14.97 -6.66 -22.86
CA PHE A 389 -14.66 -7.41 -24.09
C PHE A 389 -13.66 -6.65 -24.95
N GLU A 390 -12.96 -7.37 -25.81
CA GLU A 390 -12.18 -6.75 -26.89
C GLU A 390 -13.13 -6.06 -27.86
N THR A 391 -12.71 -4.94 -28.42
CA THR A 391 -13.52 -4.15 -29.37
C THR A 391 -13.96 -5.01 -30.56
N GLY A 392 -15.25 -5.10 -30.81
CA GLY A 392 -15.84 -5.90 -31.89
C GLY A 392 -15.70 -7.43 -31.72
N SER A 393 -15.45 -7.91 -30.54
CA SER A 393 -15.21 -9.32 -30.23
C SER A 393 -15.92 -9.73 -28.93
N ALA A 394 -16.31 -11.00 -28.82
CA ALA A 394 -16.78 -11.61 -27.58
C ALA A 394 -15.63 -12.17 -26.72
N ALA A 395 -14.37 -11.85 -27.01
CA ALA A 395 -13.24 -12.23 -26.21
C ALA A 395 -13.18 -11.38 -24.94
N LEU A 396 -13.20 -12.03 -23.76
CA LEU A 396 -13.14 -11.36 -22.46
C LEU A 396 -11.73 -10.82 -22.20
N LEU A 397 -11.66 -9.58 -21.76
CA LEU A 397 -10.42 -9.02 -21.24
C LEU A 397 -10.10 -9.57 -19.85
N PRO A 398 -8.83 -9.70 -19.48
CA PRO A 398 -8.41 -10.25 -18.19
C PRO A 398 -9.04 -9.56 -16.97
N GLY A 399 -9.29 -8.25 -17.04
CA GLY A 399 -9.97 -7.48 -15.99
C GLY A 399 -11.39 -7.95 -15.65
N SER A 400 -12.02 -8.77 -16.51
CA SER A 400 -13.34 -9.36 -16.26
C SER A 400 -13.32 -10.59 -15.34
N ILE A 401 -12.17 -11.25 -15.24
CA ILE A 401 -12.04 -12.53 -14.51
C ILE A 401 -12.43 -12.43 -13.03
N PRO A 402 -12.06 -11.37 -12.27
CA PRO A 402 -12.44 -11.27 -10.87
C PRO A 402 -13.97 -11.28 -10.68
N GLU A 403 -14.70 -10.53 -11.49
CA GLU A 403 -16.15 -10.42 -11.39
C GLU A 403 -16.85 -11.73 -11.76
N LEU A 404 -16.42 -12.39 -12.83
CA LEU A 404 -16.97 -13.69 -13.23
C LEU A 404 -16.69 -14.79 -12.19
N LYS A 405 -15.49 -14.82 -11.61
CA LYS A 405 -15.18 -15.73 -10.49
C LYS A 405 -16.12 -15.52 -9.30
N LYS A 406 -16.51 -14.28 -9.00
CA LYS A 406 -17.45 -13.98 -7.92
C LYS A 406 -18.85 -14.47 -8.23
N LEU A 407 -19.32 -14.30 -9.46
CA LEU A 407 -20.60 -14.85 -9.89
C LEU A 407 -20.62 -16.39 -9.72
N VAL A 408 -19.55 -17.07 -10.17
CA VAL A 408 -19.42 -18.53 -10.01
C VAL A 408 -19.46 -18.94 -8.53
N LEU A 409 -18.74 -18.23 -7.65
CA LEU A 409 -18.73 -18.52 -6.21
C LEU A 409 -20.11 -18.30 -5.60
N THR A 410 -20.82 -17.23 -5.98
CA THR A 410 -22.19 -16.94 -5.52
C THR A 410 -23.14 -18.06 -5.91
N LEU A 411 -23.09 -18.53 -7.16
CA LEU A 411 -23.92 -19.64 -7.64
C LEU A 411 -23.60 -20.96 -6.94
N LYS A 412 -22.30 -21.28 -6.75
CA LYS A 412 -21.88 -22.48 -6.00
C LYS A 412 -22.35 -22.48 -4.55
N SER A 413 -22.32 -21.31 -3.90
CA SER A 413 -22.80 -21.16 -2.51
C SER A 413 -24.33 -21.15 -2.40
N ASN A 414 -25.05 -20.97 -3.50
CA ASN A 414 -26.50 -20.92 -3.56
C ASN A 414 -27.06 -21.83 -4.68
N PRO A 415 -27.01 -23.18 -4.53
CA PRO A 415 -27.30 -24.13 -5.61
C PRO A 415 -28.70 -24.03 -6.19
N ASN A 416 -29.65 -23.47 -5.44
CA ASN A 416 -31.03 -23.26 -5.87
C ASN A 416 -31.26 -21.94 -6.61
N MET A 417 -30.22 -21.08 -6.70
CA MET A 417 -30.30 -19.81 -7.41
C MET A 417 -30.30 -20.04 -8.91
N LYS A 418 -31.28 -19.45 -9.59
CA LYS A 418 -31.33 -19.40 -11.06
C LYS A 418 -31.18 -17.97 -11.51
N ILE A 419 -30.29 -17.75 -12.47
CA ILE A 419 -30.02 -16.44 -13.05
C ILE A 419 -30.31 -16.48 -14.56
N GLU A 420 -30.70 -15.35 -15.10
CA GLU A 420 -30.70 -15.06 -16.52
C GLU A 420 -29.59 -14.06 -16.80
N ILE A 421 -28.76 -14.32 -17.81
CA ILE A 421 -27.67 -13.46 -18.24
C ILE A 421 -28.15 -12.76 -19.52
N THR A 422 -28.06 -11.43 -19.53
CA THR A 422 -28.33 -10.62 -20.72
C THR A 422 -27.13 -9.76 -21.04
N GLY A 423 -26.75 -9.67 -22.30
CA GLY A 423 -25.68 -8.80 -22.78
C GLY A 423 -26.28 -7.67 -23.64
N HIS A 424 -25.67 -6.50 -23.59
CA HIS A 424 -26.07 -5.35 -24.38
C HIS A 424 -24.80 -4.69 -24.96
N THR A 425 -24.79 -4.44 -26.27
CA THR A 425 -23.77 -3.65 -26.95
C THR A 425 -24.11 -2.16 -26.87
N ASP A 426 -23.17 -1.31 -27.18
CA ASP A 426 -23.40 0.12 -27.43
C ASP A 426 -24.17 0.32 -28.74
N ASN A 427 -24.41 1.58 -29.11
CA ASN A 427 -25.10 1.96 -30.34
C ASN A 427 -24.17 2.18 -31.52
N VAL A 428 -22.93 1.74 -31.46
CA VAL A 428 -21.94 1.84 -32.55
C VAL A 428 -22.03 0.59 -33.44
N GLY A 429 -22.29 0.74 -34.71
CA GLY A 429 -22.44 -0.35 -35.67
C GLY A 429 -23.89 -0.54 -36.16
N THR A 430 -24.15 -1.66 -36.87
CA THR A 430 -25.50 -2.00 -37.33
C THR A 430 -26.24 -2.86 -36.30
N ASP A 431 -27.57 -2.79 -36.27
CA ASP A 431 -28.39 -3.58 -35.34
C ASP A 431 -28.10 -5.07 -35.45
N ASP A 432 -27.95 -5.61 -36.67
CA ASP A 432 -27.65 -7.03 -36.89
C ASP A 432 -26.29 -7.44 -36.35
N THR A 433 -25.26 -6.57 -36.51
CA THR A 433 -23.92 -6.80 -35.97
C THR A 433 -23.96 -6.77 -34.43
N ASN A 434 -24.61 -5.76 -33.87
CA ASN A 434 -24.76 -5.60 -32.42
C ASN A 434 -25.57 -6.74 -31.80
N MET A 435 -26.65 -7.19 -32.44
CA MET A 435 -27.44 -8.35 -31.98
C MET A 435 -26.59 -9.64 -31.98
N THR A 436 -25.77 -9.85 -33.00
CA THR A 436 -24.92 -11.03 -33.12
C THR A 436 -23.80 -11.00 -32.06
N LEU A 437 -23.21 -9.83 -31.85
CA LEU A 437 -22.16 -9.63 -30.83
C LEU A 437 -22.72 -9.85 -29.43
N SER A 438 -23.83 -9.20 -29.07
CA SER A 438 -24.52 -9.35 -27.78
C SER A 438 -24.80 -10.81 -27.41
N ARG A 439 -25.37 -11.57 -28.35
CA ARG A 439 -25.60 -13.02 -28.14
C ARG A 439 -24.34 -13.83 -27.98
N SER A 440 -23.25 -13.42 -28.63
CA SER A 440 -21.95 -14.09 -28.48
C SER A 440 -21.32 -13.80 -27.12
N GLU A 441 -21.45 -12.58 -26.62
CA GLU A 441 -21.01 -12.16 -25.30
C GLU A 441 -21.78 -12.89 -24.19
N GLU A 442 -23.10 -12.97 -24.27
CA GLU A 442 -23.96 -13.76 -23.35
C GLU A 442 -23.48 -15.20 -23.26
N ARG A 443 -23.28 -15.84 -24.43
CA ARG A 443 -22.77 -17.23 -24.48
C ARG A 443 -21.40 -17.39 -23.90
N ARG A 444 -20.52 -16.40 -24.07
CA ARG A 444 -19.17 -16.44 -23.52
C ARG A 444 -19.18 -16.37 -22.01
N VAL A 445 -19.91 -15.39 -21.44
CA VAL A 445 -20.07 -15.27 -19.99
C VAL A 445 -20.69 -16.55 -19.40
N GLY A 446 -21.74 -17.09 -20.03
CA GLY A 446 -22.39 -18.33 -19.59
C GLY A 446 -21.48 -19.59 -19.65
N LYS A 447 -20.43 -19.60 -20.47
CA LYS A 447 -19.44 -20.70 -20.50
C LYS A 447 -18.38 -20.57 -19.42
N GLU A 448 -18.02 -19.36 -19.02
CA GLU A 448 -17.05 -19.08 -17.97
C GLU A 448 -17.65 -19.25 -16.57
N CYS A 449 -18.97 -19.18 -16.44
CA CYS A 449 -19.75 -19.46 -15.22
C CYS A 449 -20.21 -20.93 -15.14
#